data_4a5acdbf0dd3d6c2b4d48518bc8e1f65
#
_entry.id   4a5acdbf0dd3d6c2b4d48518bc8e1f65
#
_cell.length_a   1.000
_cell.length_b   1.000
_cell.length_c   1.000
_cell.angle_alpha   90.00
_cell.angle_beta   90.00
_cell.angle_gamma   90.00
#
_symmetry.space_group_name_H-M   'P 1'
#
loop_
_entity.id
_entity.type
_entity.pdbx_description
1 polymer ?
#
loop_
_entity_poly.entity_id
_entity_poly.type
_entity_poly.pdbx_seq_one_letter_code
_entity_poly.pdbx_strand_id
1 'polypeptide(L)'
;MKKFLRILSIIIISSLMLLGCGSNSTKPNINKDSNSINNSNEENNETEKNNSNNENNNTEKNDSKDGNIDQEKEKNKIDTNTDKEVDKKSDVEPYCENEPNKANKDITIVIDPGHSSTISNETEPECPGSQKRNLKDTLGATGVQSKIPEYTITHGVAEELKKLLISEGYNVIMTKDSPDKQLSNIERTTIGNDNNANLIIRIHCDGVDSPKACGASILVPDTKGNVTKDISDISYSYGEKILTAYTKYTGLKNRGVVVRDDLTGFNWSKVPIVLIELGFISNPNEDSYLSDPDNYIKIATGISNGINYCFAK
;
A
#
# COMPACT_ATOMS: atom_id res chain seq x y z
N MET A 1 62.17 -3.24 16.14
CA MET A 1 62.20 -3.36 17.62
C MET A 1 61.24 -2.30 18.17
N LYS A 2 60.16 -2.71 18.81
CA LYS A 2 59.32 -2.15 19.89
C LYS A 2 57.88 -2.61 19.66
N LYS A 3 57.58 -3.68 20.25
CA LYS A 3 56.85 -4.09 21.47
C LYS A 3 55.33 -3.89 21.34
N PHE A 4 54.68 -5.05 21.13
CA PHE A 4 53.26 -5.36 21.40
C PHE A 4 52.88 -5.04 22.84
N LEU A 5 51.73 -4.39 23.05
CA LEU A 5 51.04 -4.39 24.31
C LEU A 5 49.62 -4.91 24.11
N ARG A 6 49.37 -6.16 24.54
CA ARG A 6 48.07 -6.77 24.64
C ARG A 6 47.44 -6.30 25.96
N ILE A 7 46.27 -5.73 25.93
CA ILE A 7 45.46 -5.53 27.12
C ILE A 7 44.33 -6.56 27.08
N LEU A 8 44.42 -7.47 28.04
CA LEU A 8 43.46 -8.52 28.32
C LEU A 8 42.46 -7.96 29.34
N SER A 9 41.20 -7.76 28.97
CA SER A 9 40.14 -7.37 29.90
C SER A 9 39.38 -8.62 30.33
N ILE A 10 39.49 -8.92 31.62
CA ILE A 10 38.84 -10.00 32.35
C ILE A 10 37.41 -9.58 32.64
N ILE A 11 36.45 -10.36 32.19
CA ILE A 11 35.03 -10.23 32.55
C ILE A 11 34.81 -11.09 33.81
N ILE A 12 34.47 -10.41 34.91
CA ILE A 12 34.03 -11.05 36.15
C ILE A 12 32.52 -11.22 36.10
N ILE A 13 32.08 -12.47 36.08
CA ILE A 13 30.68 -12.84 36.24
C ILE A 13 30.47 -13.06 37.74
N SER A 14 29.66 -12.25 38.39
CA SER A 14 29.16 -12.52 39.74
C SER A 14 27.69 -12.98 39.65
N SER A 15 27.53 -14.30 39.84
CA SER A 15 26.24 -14.90 40.12
C SER A 15 25.88 -14.68 41.59
N LEU A 16 24.72 -14.11 41.86
CA LEU A 16 24.14 -14.06 43.19
C LEU A 16 22.85 -14.87 43.18
N MET A 17 22.94 -16.07 43.76
CA MET A 17 21.77 -16.86 44.19
C MET A 17 21.30 -16.32 45.53
N LEU A 18 20.01 -16.08 45.67
CA LEU A 18 19.36 -16.04 46.98
C LEU A 18 18.08 -16.88 46.92
N LEU A 19 18.18 -17.98 47.63
CA LEU A 19 17.08 -18.83 48.08
C LEU A 19 16.34 -18.09 49.21
N GLY A 20 15.03 -18.16 49.21
CA GLY A 20 14.20 -17.75 50.35
C GLY A 20 12.84 -18.40 50.27
N CYS A 21 12.64 -19.47 51.01
CA CYS A 21 11.39 -20.17 51.32
C CYS A 21 10.49 -19.31 52.22
N GLY A 22 9.16 -19.47 52.09
CA GLY A 22 8.22 -19.06 53.10
C GLY A 22 6.75 -19.17 52.67
N SER A 23 6.17 -20.31 53.01
CA SER A 23 4.75 -20.67 52.99
C SER A 23 3.85 -19.74 53.80
N ASN A 24 2.60 -19.47 53.38
CA ASN A 24 1.40 -19.98 54.05
C ASN A 24 0.10 -19.52 53.37
N SER A 25 -0.73 -20.49 53.25
CA SER A 25 -2.14 -20.58 53.00
C SER A 25 -3.01 -19.61 53.83
N THR A 26 -4.09 -19.12 53.20
CA THR A 26 -5.46 -19.20 53.77
C THR A 26 -6.49 -18.83 52.70
N LYS A 27 -7.33 -19.78 52.34
CA LYS A 27 -8.70 -19.55 51.91
C LYS A 27 -9.59 -19.43 53.17
N PRO A 28 -10.69 -18.68 53.09
CA PRO A 28 -11.99 -19.30 53.31
C PRO A 28 -13.04 -18.80 52.25
N ASN A 29 -13.74 -19.72 51.70
CA ASN A 29 -15.01 -20.33 52.07
C ASN A 29 -16.27 -19.50 51.77
N ILE A 30 -16.97 -20.05 50.87
CA ILE A 30 -18.38 -20.13 50.50
C ILE A 30 -19.36 -19.54 51.55
N ASN A 31 -20.32 -18.72 51.06
CA ASN A 31 -21.70 -18.92 51.39
C ASN A 31 -22.65 -18.55 50.24
N LYS A 32 -23.46 -19.55 49.92
CA LYS A 32 -24.73 -19.47 49.20
C LYS A 32 -25.76 -18.76 50.07
N ASP A 33 -26.63 -18.00 49.41
CA ASP A 33 -28.06 -18.06 49.63
C ASP A 33 -28.76 -17.38 48.45
N SER A 34 -29.43 -18.14 47.79
CA SER A 34 -30.76 -18.39 47.23
C SER A 34 -31.84 -17.43 47.67
N ASN A 35 -32.57 -16.92 46.66
CA ASN A 35 -34.03 -16.87 46.49
C ASN A 35 -34.29 -16.03 45.22
N SER A 36 -34.71 -16.61 44.14
CA SER A 36 -36.05 -17.10 43.70
C SER A 36 -37.16 -16.06 43.82
N ILE A 37 -37.77 -15.78 42.72
CA ILE A 37 -39.20 -15.87 42.44
C ILE A 37 -39.50 -15.00 41.22
N ASN A 38 -39.80 -15.70 40.15
CA ASN A 38 -41.02 -15.89 39.36
C ASN A 38 -41.52 -14.73 38.47
N ASN A 39 -41.60 -15.12 37.23
CA ASN A 39 -42.84 -15.27 36.41
C ASN A 39 -43.49 -13.95 35.99
N SER A 40 -43.86 -13.82 34.76
CA SER A 40 -44.65 -14.65 33.84
C SER A 40 -44.72 -13.93 32.48
N ASN A 41 -44.62 -14.70 31.41
CA ASN A 41 -45.62 -14.93 30.36
C ASN A 41 -46.35 -13.68 29.84
N GLU A 42 -46.51 -13.51 28.56
CA GLU A 42 -47.18 -14.23 27.46
C GLU A 42 -46.91 -13.46 26.18
N GLU A 43 -46.54 -14.12 25.13
CA GLU A 43 -47.33 -14.62 24.00
C GLU A 43 -48.40 -13.67 23.48
N ASN A 44 -48.29 -13.34 22.19
CA ASN A 44 -49.28 -13.49 21.11
C ASN A 44 -48.71 -12.83 19.87
N ASN A 45 -48.36 -13.55 18.85
CA ASN A 45 -49.10 -14.10 17.73
C ASN A 45 -50.23 -13.19 17.23
N GLU A 46 -50.07 -12.76 15.97
CA GLU A 46 -51.02 -12.99 14.87
C GLU A 46 -50.57 -12.23 13.62
N THR A 47 -50.19 -12.96 12.65
CA THR A 47 -50.70 -13.19 11.31
C THR A 47 -51.86 -12.30 10.88
N GLU A 48 -51.67 -11.56 9.79
CA GLU A 48 -52.70 -11.57 8.73
C GLU A 48 -52.12 -11.19 7.38
N LYS A 49 -52.42 -12.07 6.46
CA LYS A 49 -52.42 -11.98 5.00
C LYS A 49 -53.47 -11.00 4.52
N ASN A 50 -53.24 -10.43 3.35
CA ASN A 50 -54.12 -10.39 2.17
C ASN A 50 -53.49 -9.45 1.14
N ASN A 51 -53.09 -9.90 0.00
CA ASN A 51 -53.82 -10.36 -1.20
C ASN A 51 -54.64 -9.27 -1.86
N SER A 52 -54.22 -8.87 -3.06
CA SER A 52 -54.98 -9.00 -4.31
C SER A 52 -54.36 -8.10 -5.38
N ASN A 53 -53.83 -8.75 -6.40
CA ASN A 53 -54.29 -8.77 -7.78
C ASN A 53 -54.87 -7.45 -8.34
N ASN A 54 -54.21 -6.96 -9.41
CA ASN A 54 -54.93 -6.94 -10.68
C ASN A 54 -53.94 -6.75 -11.87
N GLU A 55 -54.15 -7.67 -12.77
CA GLU A 55 -53.74 -7.66 -14.17
C GLU A 55 -54.34 -6.45 -14.90
N ASN A 56 -53.64 -5.94 -15.91
CA ASN A 56 -54.27 -5.89 -17.25
C ASN A 56 -53.25 -5.66 -18.33
N ASN A 57 -53.31 -6.62 -19.22
CA ASN A 57 -52.85 -6.65 -20.61
C ASN A 57 -53.27 -5.38 -21.39
N ASN A 58 -52.39 -4.94 -22.28
CA ASN A 58 -52.86 -4.80 -23.65
C ASN A 58 -51.69 -4.87 -24.65
N THR A 59 -51.81 -5.88 -25.48
CA THR A 59 -51.16 -6.15 -26.72
C THR A 59 -51.74 -5.21 -27.79
N GLU A 60 -50.90 -4.62 -28.63
CA GLU A 60 -51.25 -4.44 -30.05
C GLU A 60 -50.02 -4.46 -30.94
N LYS A 61 -50.09 -5.34 -31.90
CA LYS A 61 -49.28 -5.50 -33.10
C LYS A 61 -49.69 -4.45 -34.14
N ASN A 62 -48.73 -4.10 -34.99
CA ASN A 62 -48.83 -4.16 -36.49
C ASN A 62 -47.58 -3.47 -37.06
N ASP A 63 -46.83 -4.21 -37.78
CA ASP A 63 -46.79 -4.56 -39.21
C ASP A 63 -46.02 -3.57 -40.07
N SER A 64 -44.93 -4.13 -40.57
CA SER A 64 -44.36 -4.15 -41.92
C SER A 64 -44.42 -2.88 -42.78
N LYS A 65 -43.25 -2.50 -43.30
CA LYS A 65 -43.04 -2.60 -44.78
C LYS A 65 -41.58 -2.36 -45.16
N ASP A 66 -41.20 -3.29 -46.07
CA ASP A 66 -40.05 -3.30 -46.95
C ASP A 66 -39.73 -1.98 -47.67
N GLY A 67 -38.43 -1.79 -47.97
CA GLY A 67 -37.93 -0.81 -48.89
C GLY A 67 -36.46 -1.08 -49.20
N ASN A 68 -36.27 -2.02 -50.10
CA ASN A 68 -35.04 -2.35 -50.83
C ASN A 68 -34.74 -1.27 -51.88
N ILE A 69 -33.50 -1.14 -52.33
CA ILE A 69 -32.93 -0.47 -53.52
C ILE A 69 -31.84 0.53 -53.08
N ASP A 70 -30.63 0.60 -53.60
CA ASP A 70 -29.88 -0.03 -54.65
C ASP A 70 -28.37 0.21 -54.43
N GLN A 71 -27.61 -0.64 -55.08
CA GLN A 71 -26.16 -0.53 -55.25
C GLN A 71 -25.80 0.63 -56.17
N GLU A 72 -24.77 1.38 -55.83
CA GLU A 72 -23.92 1.97 -56.85
C GLU A 72 -22.45 1.85 -56.48
N LYS A 73 -21.74 1.15 -57.35
CA LYS A 73 -20.29 1.05 -57.45
C LYS A 73 -19.80 2.31 -58.17
N GLU A 74 -18.89 3.02 -57.59
CA GLU A 74 -17.95 3.84 -58.38
C GLU A 74 -16.51 3.48 -58.00
N LYS A 75 -15.85 2.91 -59.01
CA LYS A 75 -14.39 2.84 -59.15
C LYS A 75 -13.93 4.20 -59.62
N ASN A 76 -12.93 4.77 -58.97
CA ASN A 76 -11.85 5.44 -59.71
C ASN A 76 -10.62 5.73 -58.90
N LYS A 77 -9.55 5.27 -59.48
CA LYS A 77 -8.22 5.84 -59.66
C LYS A 77 -7.29 5.99 -58.48
N ILE A 78 -6.29 5.12 -58.58
CA ILE A 78 -4.93 5.22 -58.10
C ILE A 78 -4.30 6.55 -58.62
N ASP A 79 -3.83 7.37 -57.67
CA ASP A 79 -2.75 8.30 -57.94
C ASP A 79 -1.69 8.10 -56.89
N THR A 80 -0.59 7.57 -57.38
CA THR A 80 0.71 7.48 -56.73
C THR A 80 1.31 8.86 -56.61
N ASN A 81 1.55 9.35 -55.38
CA ASN A 81 2.76 10.17 -55.17
C ASN A 81 3.13 10.32 -53.70
N THR A 82 4.40 9.93 -53.49
CA THR A 82 5.35 10.44 -52.52
C THR A 82 5.10 10.21 -51.05
N ASP A 83 5.74 9.12 -50.60
CA ASP A 83 6.29 8.92 -49.30
C ASP A 83 6.97 10.19 -48.76
N LYS A 84 6.44 10.70 -47.67
CA LYS A 84 7.21 11.43 -46.67
C LYS A 84 6.97 10.73 -45.34
N GLU A 85 7.83 9.77 -45.10
CA GLU A 85 8.14 9.27 -43.77
C GLU A 85 8.51 10.46 -42.88
N VAL A 86 7.58 10.86 -42.03
CA VAL A 86 7.91 11.72 -40.87
C VAL A 86 8.37 10.77 -39.78
N ASP A 87 9.64 10.51 -39.81
CA ASP A 87 10.42 9.90 -38.73
C ASP A 87 10.24 10.79 -37.48
N LYS A 88 9.21 10.50 -36.68
CA LYS A 88 9.14 10.96 -35.29
C LYS A 88 10.10 10.08 -34.47
N LYS A 89 11.38 10.37 -34.62
CA LYS A 89 12.40 10.01 -33.68
C LYS A 89 11.96 10.58 -32.33
N SER A 90 11.39 9.72 -31.49
CA SER A 90 11.22 10.02 -30.08
C SER A 90 12.63 10.14 -29.53
N ASP A 91 13.06 11.33 -29.23
CA ASP A 91 14.26 11.61 -28.44
C ASP A 91 14.00 11.08 -27.01
N VAL A 92 14.09 9.76 -26.86
CA VAL A 92 14.32 9.13 -25.60
C VAL A 92 15.82 9.24 -25.40
N GLU A 93 16.26 10.23 -24.64
CA GLU A 93 17.62 10.24 -24.16
C GLU A 93 17.95 8.88 -23.56
N PRO A 94 19.07 8.26 -23.95
CA PRO A 94 19.47 6.98 -23.37
C PRO A 94 19.67 7.22 -21.87
N TYR A 95 19.00 6.41 -21.07
CA TYR A 95 19.23 6.31 -19.64
C TYR A 95 20.71 6.02 -19.43
N CYS A 96 21.47 7.03 -19.02
CA CYS A 96 22.85 6.81 -18.62
C CYS A 96 22.84 5.85 -17.43
N GLU A 97 23.45 4.69 -17.58
CA GLU A 97 23.91 3.88 -16.45
C GLU A 97 24.91 4.74 -15.66
N ASN A 98 24.38 5.55 -14.76
CA ASN A 98 25.23 6.31 -13.86
C ASN A 98 25.87 5.32 -12.89
N GLU A 99 27.21 5.33 -12.86
CA GLU A 99 27.99 4.77 -11.76
C GLU A 99 27.31 5.10 -10.43
N PRO A 100 27.22 4.16 -9.46
CA PRO A 100 26.52 4.40 -8.19
C PRO A 100 27.03 5.70 -7.57
N ASN A 101 26.11 6.66 -7.46
CA ASN A 101 26.46 8.00 -7.03
C ASN A 101 26.85 7.95 -5.55
N LYS A 102 28.15 8.03 -5.25
CA LYS A 102 28.69 8.05 -3.88
C LYS A 102 28.08 9.16 -3.00
N ALA A 103 27.27 10.07 -3.57
CA ALA A 103 26.66 11.20 -2.90
C ALA A 103 25.42 10.83 -2.04
N ASN A 104 24.89 9.61 -2.14
CA ASN A 104 23.65 9.22 -1.44
C ASN A 104 23.87 8.60 -0.05
N LYS A 105 25.13 8.46 0.41
CA LYS A 105 25.46 7.79 1.68
C LYS A 105 24.82 8.40 2.93
N ASP A 106 24.47 9.68 2.86
CA ASP A 106 23.86 10.41 3.99
C ASP A 106 22.33 10.44 3.92
N ILE A 107 21.75 9.76 2.89
CA ILE A 107 20.30 9.74 2.69
C ILE A 107 19.73 8.39 3.16
N THR A 108 18.83 8.45 4.11
CA THR A 108 18.15 7.28 4.68
C THR A 108 16.75 7.16 4.10
N ILE A 109 16.47 6.02 3.48
CA ILE A 109 15.16 5.64 2.94
C ILE A 109 14.59 4.51 3.80
N VAL A 110 13.39 4.71 4.32
CA VAL A 110 12.64 3.64 4.99
C VAL A 110 11.62 3.08 4.03
N ILE A 111 11.68 1.77 3.77
CA ILE A 111 10.73 1.06 2.92
C ILE A 111 9.75 0.33 3.83
N ASP A 112 8.46 0.59 3.66
CA ASP A 112 7.36 -0.01 4.42
C ASP A 112 6.44 -0.82 3.50
N PRO A 113 6.67 -2.13 3.33
CA PRO A 113 5.75 -2.98 2.59
C PRO A 113 4.41 -3.08 3.34
N GLY A 114 3.31 -2.76 2.64
CA GLY A 114 1.96 -2.75 3.19
C GLY A 114 1.51 -4.10 3.73
N HIS A 115 0.63 -4.07 4.71
CA HIS A 115 -0.06 -5.22 5.29
C HIS A 115 0.85 -6.32 5.86
N SER A 116 0.25 -7.39 6.34
CA SER A 116 0.92 -8.61 6.79
C SER A 116 0.02 -9.83 6.60
N SER A 117 0.59 -11.04 6.67
CA SER A 117 -0.18 -12.29 6.56
C SER A 117 -1.13 -12.54 7.73
N THR A 118 -0.99 -11.76 8.79
CA THR A 118 -1.80 -11.87 10.01
C THR A 118 -2.66 -10.63 10.22
N ILE A 119 -3.88 -10.81 10.76
CA ILE A 119 -4.81 -9.72 11.05
C ILE A 119 -4.65 -9.29 12.51
N SER A 120 -4.69 -7.98 12.76
CA SER A 120 -4.91 -7.43 14.08
C SER A 120 -6.31 -6.81 14.17
N ASN A 121 -7.10 -7.26 15.14
CA ASN A 121 -8.35 -6.60 15.50
C ASN A 121 -8.13 -5.40 16.47
N GLU A 122 -6.87 -5.15 16.85
CA GLU A 122 -6.52 -4.04 17.70
C GLU A 122 -6.55 -2.73 16.92
N THR A 123 -6.84 -1.67 17.64
CA THR A 123 -6.92 -0.33 17.06
C THR A 123 -5.88 0.60 17.66
N GLU A 124 -5.54 1.63 16.93
CA GLU A 124 -4.63 2.69 17.32
C GLU A 124 -5.25 4.07 17.03
N PRO A 125 -4.84 5.14 17.71
CA PRO A 125 -5.38 6.47 17.44
C PRO A 125 -4.94 6.95 16.06
N GLU A 126 -5.87 7.56 15.31
CA GLU A 126 -5.63 8.09 13.96
C GLU A 126 -4.52 9.15 13.94
N CYS A 127 -4.48 10.01 14.95
CA CYS A 127 -3.39 10.95 15.16
C CYS A 127 -3.14 11.15 16.67
N PRO A 128 -2.03 11.78 17.07
CA PRO A 128 -1.76 12.10 18.46
C PRO A 128 -2.91 12.87 19.11
N GLY A 129 -3.44 12.32 20.22
CA GLY A 129 -4.56 12.91 20.98
C GLY A 129 -5.96 12.65 20.39
N SER A 130 -6.07 11.97 19.25
CA SER A 130 -7.36 11.65 18.63
C SER A 130 -8.12 10.57 19.39
N GLN A 131 -9.44 10.74 19.50
CA GLN A 131 -10.35 9.69 19.96
C GLN A 131 -10.77 8.76 18.81
N LYS A 132 -10.62 9.20 17.56
CA LYS A 132 -10.84 8.36 16.38
C LYS A 132 -9.75 7.31 16.28
N ARG A 133 -10.14 6.08 16.02
CA ARG A 133 -9.23 4.94 16.00
C ARG A 133 -9.33 4.17 14.69
N ASN A 134 -8.21 3.77 14.19
CA ASN A 134 -8.08 2.91 13.00
C ASN A 134 -7.55 1.53 13.40
N LEU A 135 -7.77 0.53 12.56
CA LEU A 135 -7.13 -0.77 12.75
C LEU A 135 -5.61 -0.63 12.63
N LYS A 136 -4.88 -1.36 13.49
CA LYS A 136 -3.43 -1.36 13.48
C LYS A 136 -2.84 -1.93 12.20
N ASP A 137 -3.46 -2.97 11.68
CA ASP A 137 -3.08 -3.63 10.42
C ASP A 137 -4.27 -4.38 9.83
N THR A 138 -4.22 -4.64 8.52
CA THR A 138 -5.21 -5.41 7.78
C THR A 138 -4.52 -6.34 6.79
N LEU A 139 -5.22 -7.34 6.25
CA LEU A 139 -4.66 -8.21 5.20
C LEU A 139 -4.42 -7.50 3.87
N GLY A 140 -5.03 -6.32 3.68
CA GLY A 140 -5.06 -5.67 2.38
C GLY A 140 -6.01 -6.34 1.41
N ALA A 141 -5.85 -6.00 0.14
CA ALA A 141 -6.64 -6.59 -0.94
C ALA A 141 -6.07 -7.96 -1.37
N THR A 142 -6.80 -8.64 -2.23
CA THR A 142 -6.37 -9.91 -2.84
C THR A 142 -6.59 -9.82 -4.34
N GLY A 143 -5.61 -10.24 -5.12
CA GLY A 143 -5.65 -10.24 -6.58
C GLY A 143 -6.90 -10.95 -7.11
N VAL A 144 -7.62 -10.28 -8.00
CA VAL A 144 -8.92 -10.78 -8.49
C VAL A 144 -8.76 -12.06 -9.31
N GLN A 145 -7.66 -12.22 -10.04
CA GLN A 145 -7.34 -13.36 -10.90
C GLN A 145 -6.27 -14.24 -10.27
N SER A 146 -5.16 -13.66 -9.84
CA SER A 146 -4.01 -14.37 -9.26
C SER A 146 -4.31 -15.03 -7.93
N LYS A 147 -5.26 -14.49 -7.17
CA LYS A 147 -5.55 -14.85 -5.77
C LYS A 147 -4.36 -14.61 -4.82
N ILE A 148 -3.38 -13.84 -5.28
CA ILE A 148 -2.22 -13.48 -4.45
C ILE A 148 -2.59 -12.32 -3.53
N PRO A 149 -2.35 -12.42 -2.22
CA PRO A 149 -2.60 -11.33 -1.28
C PRO A 149 -1.64 -10.15 -1.52
N GLU A 150 -2.12 -8.95 -1.30
CA GLU A 150 -1.37 -7.70 -1.45
C GLU A 150 -0.03 -7.72 -0.69
N TYR A 151 -0.01 -8.20 0.56
CA TYR A 151 1.21 -8.25 1.36
C TYR A 151 2.33 -9.08 0.72
N THR A 152 2.02 -10.05 -0.11
CA THR A 152 3.00 -10.84 -0.86
C THR A 152 3.66 -10.00 -1.96
N ILE A 153 2.85 -9.26 -2.71
CA ILE A 153 3.30 -8.38 -3.79
C ILE A 153 4.16 -7.26 -3.21
N THR A 154 3.62 -6.56 -2.21
CA THR A 154 4.29 -5.39 -1.61
C THR A 154 5.63 -5.75 -0.98
N HIS A 155 5.72 -6.91 -0.31
CA HIS A 155 6.97 -7.40 0.27
C HIS A 155 7.99 -7.78 -0.81
N GLY A 156 7.56 -8.48 -1.86
CA GLY A 156 8.44 -8.86 -2.97
C GLY A 156 9.02 -7.65 -3.69
N VAL A 157 8.19 -6.65 -4.00
CA VAL A 157 8.64 -5.38 -4.60
C VAL A 157 9.59 -4.62 -3.67
N ALA A 158 9.29 -4.59 -2.36
CA ALA A 158 10.12 -3.92 -1.37
C ALA A 158 11.53 -4.52 -1.26
N GLU A 159 11.66 -5.84 -1.33
CA GLU A 159 12.97 -6.51 -1.32
C GLU A 159 13.80 -6.17 -2.57
N GLU A 160 13.19 -6.09 -3.76
CA GLU A 160 13.89 -5.66 -4.97
C GLU A 160 14.26 -4.17 -4.89
N LEU A 161 13.37 -3.31 -4.40
CA LEU A 161 13.66 -1.88 -4.20
C LEU A 161 14.82 -1.66 -3.21
N LYS A 162 14.84 -2.43 -2.11
CA LYS A 162 15.95 -2.40 -1.14
C LYS A 162 17.30 -2.69 -1.80
N LYS A 163 17.36 -3.75 -2.62
CA LYS A 163 18.61 -4.14 -3.32
C LYS A 163 19.09 -3.02 -4.25
N LEU A 164 18.17 -2.43 -5.01
CA LEU A 164 18.48 -1.31 -5.91
C LEU A 164 19.00 -0.10 -5.14
N LEU A 165 18.28 0.38 -4.17
CA LEU A 165 18.64 1.58 -3.40
C LEU A 165 19.97 1.41 -2.65
N ILE A 166 20.26 0.21 -2.11
CA ILE A 166 21.56 -0.09 -1.50
C ILE A 166 22.68 -0.01 -2.56
N SER A 167 22.47 -0.57 -3.76
CA SER A 167 23.44 -0.50 -4.84
C SER A 167 23.69 0.93 -5.33
N GLU A 168 22.70 1.80 -5.21
CA GLU A 168 22.74 3.23 -5.54
C GLU A 168 23.34 4.09 -4.41
N GLY A 169 23.71 3.49 -3.28
CA GLY A 169 24.43 4.13 -2.18
C GLY A 169 23.55 4.74 -1.09
N TYR A 170 22.25 4.46 -1.07
CA TYR A 170 21.36 4.90 0.00
C TYR A 170 21.53 4.06 1.28
N ASN A 171 21.27 4.66 2.45
CA ASN A 171 21.01 3.91 3.67
C ASN A 171 19.56 3.42 3.63
N VAL A 172 19.34 2.10 3.65
CA VAL A 172 18.01 1.52 3.52
C VAL A 172 17.62 0.75 4.77
N ILE A 173 16.43 1.05 5.28
CA ILE A 173 15.83 0.38 6.42
C ILE A 173 14.48 -0.17 5.97
N MET A 174 14.24 -1.48 6.20
CA MET A 174 12.92 -2.08 6.05
C MET A 174 12.18 -2.00 7.36
N THR A 175 10.88 -1.66 7.33
CA THR A 175 10.06 -1.71 8.56
C THR A 175 9.89 -3.16 9.04
N LYS A 176 9.85 -4.10 8.11
CA LYS A 176 9.76 -5.54 8.40
C LYS A 176 10.57 -6.36 7.41
N ASP A 177 11.11 -7.44 7.91
CA ASP A 177 11.97 -8.40 7.20
C ASP A 177 11.21 -9.65 6.72
N SER A 178 9.94 -9.77 7.07
CA SER A 178 9.06 -10.87 6.68
C SER A 178 7.64 -10.37 6.48
N PRO A 179 6.88 -10.93 5.52
CA PRO A 179 5.47 -10.62 5.35
C PRO A 179 4.63 -11.04 6.56
N ASP A 180 5.12 -11.96 7.39
CA ASP A 180 4.41 -12.44 8.59
C ASP A 180 4.58 -11.51 9.80
N LYS A 181 5.56 -10.62 9.76
CA LYS A 181 5.78 -9.66 10.84
C LYS A 181 4.68 -8.60 10.84
N GLN A 182 3.85 -8.65 11.87
CA GLN A 182 2.80 -7.66 12.09
C GLN A 182 3.36 -6.44 12.82
N LEU A 183 3.13 -5.27 12.25
CA LEU A 183 3.42 -3.97 12.85
C LEU A 183 2.24 -3.05 12.65
N SER A 184 1.89 -2.28 13.66
CA SER A 184 0.90 -1.22 13.56
C SER A 184 1.40 -0.07 12.67
N ASN A 185 0.50 0.78 12.17
CA ASN A 185 0.89 1.94 11.37
C ASN A 185 1.77 2.90 12.16
N ILE A 186 1.53 3.04 13.48
CA ILE A 186 2.38 3.87 14.36
C ILE A 186 3.78 3.28 14.46
N GLU A 187 3.92 1.96 14.69
CA GLU A 187 5.23 1.29 14.78
C GLU A 187 6.03 1.43 13.49
N ARG A 188 5.39 1.21 12.33
CA ARG A 188 6.01 1.38 11.01
C ARG A 188 6.56 2.80 10.82
N THR A 189 5.74 3.81 11.15
CA THR A 189 6.13 5.22 11.02
C THR A 189 7.20 5.61 12.05
N THR A 190 7.14 5.06 13.27
CA THR A 190 8.13 5.31 14.31
C THR A 190 9.54 4.87 13.89
N ILE A 191 9.66 3.76 13.15
CA ILE A 191 10.95 3.33 12.58
C ILE A 191 11.56 4.45 11.71
N GLY A 192 10.76 5.10 10.86
CA GLY A 192 11.24 6.22 10.05
C GLY A 192 11.60 7.45 10.88
N ASN A 193 10.77 7.80 11.86
CA ASN A 193 10.99 8.93 12.75
C ASN A 193 12.29 8.78 13.57
N ASP A 194 12.50 7.61 14.17
CA ASP A 194 13.64 7.34 15.06
C ASP A 194 14.97 7.29 14.29
N ASN A 195 14.92 6.98 13.00
CA ASN A 195 16.08 6.97 12.11
C ASN A 195 16.25 8.29 11.34
N ASN A 196 15.46 9.33 11.61
CA ASN A 196 15.47 10.61 10.89
C ASN A 196 15.48 10.40 9.37
N ALA A 197 14.58 9.52 8.87
CA ALA A 197 14.54 9.16 7.46
C ALA A 197 14.32 10.38 6.57
N ASN A 198 15.01 10.43 5.44
CA ASN A 198 14.78 11.46 4.43
C ASN A 198 13.49 11.20 3.64
N LEU A 199 13.05 9.93 3.63
CA LEU A 199 11.78 9.50 3.06
C LEU A 199 11.34 8.17 3.67
N ILE A 200 10.08 8.09 4.06
CA ILE A 200 9.37 6.82 4.24
C ILE A 200 8.55 6.56 2.97
N ILE A 201 8.79 5.43 2.30
CA ILE A 201 7.97 4.99 1.18
C ILE A 201 7.17 3.75 1.58
N ARG A 202 5.85 3.89 1.62
CA ARG A 202 4.91 2.81 1.86
C ARG A 202 4.47 2.24 0.52
N ILE A 203 4.46 0.92 0.38
CA ILE A 203 4.15 0.23 -0.87
C ILE A 203 2.85 -0.54 -0.69
N HIS A 204 1.86 -0.25 -1.51
CA HIS A 204 0.52 -0.82 -1.50
C HIS A 204 0.02 -1.16 -2.91
N CYS A 205 -1.08 -1.90 -2.98
CA CYS A 205 -1.84 -2.15 -4.20
C CYS A 205 -3.30 -1.81 -3.93
N ASP A 206 -3.89 -1.00 -4.81
CA ASP A 206 -5.28 -0.57 -4.68
C ASP A 206 -6.27 -1.71 -5.00
N GLY A 207 -7.43 -1.68 -4.38
CA GLY A 207 -8.51 -2.62 -4.58
C GLY A 207 -9.87 -1.95 -4.43
N VAL A 208 -10.70 -2.07 -5.46
CA VAL A 208 -12.08 -1.56 -5.47
C VAL A 208 -13.02 -2.57 -6.15
N ASP A 209 -14.32 -2.40 -5.96
CA ASP A 209 -15.32 -3.31 -6.56
C ASP A 209 -15.31 -3.29 -8.11
N SER A 210 -14.80 -2.21 -8.71
CA SER A 210 -14.78 -2.07 -10.16
C SER A 210 -13.56 -2.72 -10.80
N PRO A 211 -13.73 -3.75 -11.65
CA PRO A 211 -12.62 -4.36 -12.38
C PRO A 211 -12.05 -3.45 -13.49
N LYS A 212 -12.66 -2.29 -13.75
CA LYS A 212 -12.20 -1.32 -14.75
C LYS A 212 -11.27 -0.25 -14.18
N ALA A 213 -11.18 -0.13 -12.85
CA ALA A 213 -10.22 0.76 -12.22
C ALA A 213 -8.80 0.31 -12.58
N CYS A 214 -7.95 1.24 -12.98
CA CYS A 214 -6.58 0.94 -13.40
C CYS A 214 -5.66 2.14 -13.20
N GLY A 215 -4.37 1.87 -13.07
CA GLY A 215 -3.31 2.86 -12.95
C GLY A 215 -2.84 3.04 -11.52
N ALA A 216 -1.69 3.68 -11.38
CA ALA A 216 -1.03 3.94 -10.11
C ALA A 216 -1.34 5.34 -9.59
N SER A 217 -1.34 5.49 -8.27
CA SER A 217 -1.44 6.78 -7.57
C SER A 217 -0.43 6.85 -6.44
N ILE A 218 -0.19 8.06 -5.94
CA ILE A 218 0.54 8.26 -4.69
C ILE A 218 -0.32 9.07 -3.73
N LEU A 219 -0.39 8.59 -2.50
CA LEU A 219 -1.02 9.29 -1.41
C LEU A 219 0.05 10.02 -0.60
N VAL A 220 -0.27 11.24 -0.16
CA VAL A 220 0.61 12.09 0.65
C VAL A 220 -0.16 12.73 1.79
N PRO A 221 0.52 13.10 2.91
CA PRO A 221 -0.16 13.70 4.05
C PRO A 221 -0.68 15.12 3.79
N ASP A 222 -1.83 15.47 4.40
CA ASP A 222 -2.36 16.83 4.50
C ASP A 222 -1.96 17.45 5.84
N THR A 223 -1.80 18.76 5.85
CA THR A 223 -1.62 19.57 7.07
C THR A 223 -2.84 19.55 8.00
N LYS A 224 -4.02 19.19 7.50
CA LYS A 224 -5.22 18.97 8.32
C LYS A 224 -5.11 17.75 9.23
N GLY A 225 -4.20 16.81 8.91
CA GLY A 225 -3.82 15.71 9.79
C GLY A 225 -2.98 16.23 10.97
N ASN A 226 -1.81 15.66 11.17
CA ASN A 226 -0.91 16.05 12.27
C ASN A 226 0.53 16.26 11.79
N VAL A 227 0.73 16.59 10.52
CA VAL A 227 2.04 16.87 9.95
C VAL A 227 2.28 18.36 9.78
N THR A 228 3.55 18.76 9.81
CA THR A 228 3.91 20.15 9.51
C THR A 228 3.73 20.45 8.01
N LYS A 229 3.60 21.72 7.67
CA LYS A 229 3.49 22.13 6.27
C LYS A 229 4.71 21.68 5.46
N ASP A 230 5.91 21.78 6.02
CA ASP A 230 7.14 21.39 5.33
C ASP A 230 7.14 19.88 4.99
N ILE A 231 6.70 19.02 5.90
CA ILE A 231 6.57 17.59 5.65
C ILE A 231 5.55 17.32 4.53
N SER A 232 4.39 18.00 4.57
CA SER A 232 3.35 17.86 3.55
C SER A 232 3.85 18.30 2.17
N ASP A 233 4.48 19.48 2.08
CA ASP A 233 4.98 20.03 0.80
C ASP A 233 6.09 19.16 0.20
N ILE A 234 7.04 18.68 1.03
CA ILE A 234 8.13 17.80 0.59
C ILE A 234 7.56 16.45 0.14
N SER A 235 6.63 15.87 0.91
CA SER A 235 5.98 14.61 0.56
C SER A 235 5.22 14.71 -0.75
N TYR A 236 4.52 15.82 -0.99
CA TYR A 236 3.84 16.07 -2.25
C TYR A 236 4.81 16.13 -3.43
N SER A 237 5.89 16.92 -3.29
CA SER A 237 6.92 17.03 -4.34
C SER A 237 7.59 15.67 -4.64
N TYR A 238 7.88 14.87 -3.59
CA TYR A 238 8.43 13.53 -3.78
C TYR A 238 7.41 12.60 -4.45
N GLY A 239 6.14 12.67 -4.03
CA GLY A 239 5.07 11.89 -4.63
C GLY A 239 4.94 12.12 -6.13
N GLU A 240 4.95 13.38 -6.58
CA GLU A 240 4.88 13.71 -8.02
C GLU A 240 6.05 13.12 -8.82
N LYS A 241 7.29 13.26 -8.30
CA LYS A 241 8.49 12.75 -8.96
C LYS A 241 8.49 11.22 -9.04
N ILE A 242 8.16 10.55 -7.93
CA ILE A 242 8.13 9.10 -7.85
C ILE A 242 7.05 8.54 -8.76
N LEU A 243 5.83 9.07 -8.71
CA LEU A 243 4.73 8.59 -9.53
C LEU A 243 4.99 8.78 -11.02
N THR A 244 5.54 9.94 -11.40
CA THR A 244 5.87 10.24 -12.79
C THR A 244 6.91 9.27 -13.33
N ALA A 245 8.00 9.03 -12.58
CA ALA A 245 9.04 8.09 -12.99
C ALA A 245 8.51 6.65 -13.03
N TYR A 246 7.76 6.23 -12.01
CA TYR A 246 7.16 4.92 -11.91
C TYR A 246 6.25 4.59 -13.09
N THR A 247 5.29 5.49 -13.38
CA THR A 247 4.31 5.25 -14.46
C THR A 247 4.93 5.37 -15.84
N LYS A 248 5.94 6.24 -16.03
CA LYS A 248 6.71 6.31 -17.27
C LYS A 248 7.47 5.02 -17.53
N TYR A 249 8.07 4.43 -16.49
CA TYR A 249 8.89 3.22 -16.62
C TYR A 249 8.06 1.94 -16.78
N THR A 250 6.97 1.81 -16.02
CA THR A 250 6.10 0.62 -16.03
C THR A 250 5.08 0.63 -17.18
N GLY A 251 4.73 1.80 -17.69
CA GLY A 251 3.66 1.98 -18.69
C GLY A 251 2.26 2.02 -18.07
N LEU A 252 2.15 1.97 -16.73
CA LEU A 252 0.86 2.09 -16.05
C LEU A 252 0.32 3.52 -16.13
N LYS A 253 -1.01 3.64 -16.09
CA LYS A 253 -1.67 4.95 -16.10
C LYS A 253 -1.32 5.74 -14.83
N ASN A 254 -0.89 7.00 -15.00
CA ASN A 254 -0.73 7.93 -13.88
C ASN A 254 -2.09 8.49 -13.46
N ARG A 255 -2.49 8.28 -12.20
CA ARG A 255 -3.75 8.77 -11.61
C ARG A 255 -3.57 10.03 -10.77
N GLY A 256 -2.34 10.46 -10.57
CA GLY A 256 -2.00 11.66 -9.79
C GLY A 256 -1.73 11.41 -8.32
N VAL A 257 -1.38 12.50 -7.66
CA VAL A 257 -1.12 12.54 -6.21
C VAL A 257 -2.42 12.86 -5.47
N VAL A 258 -2.71 12.12 -4.42
CA VAL A 258 -3.91 12.24 -3.58
C VAL A 258 -3.50 12.67 -2.18
N VAL A 259 -4.03 13.79 -1.72
CA VAL A 259 -3.75 14.32 -0.38
C VAL A 259 -4.72 13.70 0.64
N ARG A 260 -4.21 13.21 1.78
CA ARG A 260 -4.98 12.48 2.82
C ARG A 260 -4.65 12.99 4.21
N ASP A 261 -5.67 13.15 5.04
CA ASP A 261 -5.59 13.58 6.45
C ASP A 261 -6.01 12.51 7.46
N ASP A 262 -6.44 11.35 6.96
CA ASP A 262 -7.07 10.27 7.75
C ASP A 262 -6.21 9.01 7.91
N LEU A 263 -4.99 8.98 7.35
CA LEU A 263 -4.10 7.84 7.46
C LEU A 263 -3.22 7.94 8.71
N THR A 264 -3.35 6.96 9.61
CA THR A 264 -2.57 6.90 10.86
C THR A 264 -1.06 7.03 10.59
N GLY A 265 -0.52 6.28 9.63
CA GLY A 265 0.91 6.34 9.29
C GLY A 265 1.37 7.73 8.87
N PHE A 266 0.52 8.51 8.19
CA PHE A 266 0.83 9.89 7.82
C PHE A 266 0.79 10.81 9.04
N ASN A 267 -0.28 10.71 9.83
CA ASN A 267 -0.52 11.61 10.95
C ASN A 267 0.48 11.47 12.10
N TRP A 268 1.20 10.35 12.14
CA TRP A 268 2.26 10.09 13.12
C TRP A 268 3.66 10.35 12.57
N SER A 269 3.79 10.74 11.28
CA SER A 269 5.10 11.00 10.68
C SER A 269 5.66 12.35 11.11
N LYS A 270 6.95 12.33 11.39
CA LYS A 270 7.80 13.52 11.66
C LYS A 270 8.82 13.75 10.55
N VAL A 271 8.75 12.94 9.49
CA VAL A 271 9.64 12.99 8.34
C VAL A 271 8.80 12.88 7.05
N PRO A 272 9.34 13.24 5.87
CA PRO A 272 8.63 13.07 4.60
C PRO A 272 8.17 11.63 4.39
N ILE A 273 6.92 11.46 3.97
CA ILE A 273 6.30 10.15 3.80
C ILE A 273 5.36 10.14 2.60
N VAL A 274 5.43 9.07 1.82
CA VAL A 274 4.51 8.81 0.69
C VAL A 274 4.00 7.37 0.76
N LEU A 275 2.81 7.13 0.19
CA LEU A 275 2.27 5.80 -0.02
C LEU A 275 2.00 5.66 -1.52
N ILE A 276 2.67 4.70 -2.16
CA ILE A 276 2.42 4.37 -3.56
C ILE A 276 1.42 3.21 -3.65
N GLU A 277 0.35 3.44 -4.41
CA GLU A 277 -0.54 2.41 -4.91
C GLU A 277 0.00 1.98 -6.27
N LEU A 278 0.59 0.79 -6.33
CA LEU A 278 1.29 0.29 -7.52
C LEU A 278 0.37 0.12 -8.73
N GLY A 279 -0.90 -0.10 -8.49
CA GLY A 279 -1.98 -0.34 -9.45
C GLY A 279 -3.12 -1.07 -8.75
N PHE A 280 -4.14 -1.46 -9.50
CA PHE A 280 -5.35 -2.10 -8.96
C PHE A 280 -5.28 -3.63 -9.10
N ILE A 281 -5.11 -4.36 -8.00
CA ILE A 281 -5.20 -5.84 -8.03
C ILE A 281 -6.64 -6.35 -8.14
N SER A 282 -7.63 -5.46 -8.14
CA SER A 282 -9.00 -5.72 -8.58
C SER A 282 -9.20 -5.67 -10.10
N ASN A 283 -8.21 -5.16 -10.85
CA ASN A 283 -8.19 -5.17 -12.31
C ASN A 283 -7.44 -6.42 -12.80
N PRO A 284 -8.05 -7.30 -13.63
CA PRO A 284 -7.41 -8.56 -14.02
C PRO A 284 -6.05 -8.41 -14.72
N ASN A 285 -5.88 -7.35 -15.53
CA ASN A 285 -4.62 -7.14 -16.26
C ASN A 285 -3.53 -6.62 -15.33
N GLU A 286 -3.87 -5.67 -14.44
CA GLU A 286 -2.90 -5.13 -13.48
C GLU A 286 -2.59 -6.15 -12.39
N ASP A 287 -3.56 -6.94 -11.93
CA ASP A 287 -3.33 -8.07 -11.04
C ASP A 287 -2.32 -9.05 -11.64
N SER A 288 -2.53 -9.48 -12.88
CA SER A 288 -1.58 -10.40 -13.55
C SER A 288 -0.17 -9.79 -13.66
N TYR A 289 -0.06 -8.47 -13.88
CA TYR A 289 1.23 -7.78 -13.98
C TYR A 289 1.90 -7.62 -12.61
N LEU A 290 1.13 -7.17 -11.60
CA LEU A 290 1.66 -6.85 -10.27
C LEU A 290 1.99 -8.11 -9.44
N SER A 291 1.26 -9.21 -9.67
CA SER A 291 1.45 -10.46 -8.94
C SER A 291 2.54 -11.37 -9.52
N ASP A 292 3.06 -11.05 -10.71
CA ASP A 292 4.14 -11.80 -11.34
C ASP A 292 5.49 -11.38 -10.74
N PRO A 293 6.22 -12.29 -10.05
CA PRO A 293 7.50 -11.96 -9.44
C PRO A 293 8.57 -11.49 -10.43
N ASP A 294 8.48 -11.89 -11.70
CA ASP A 294 9.42 -11.46 -12.74
C ASP A 294 9.30 -9.95 -13.05
N ASN A 295 8.18 -9.33 -12.68
CA ASN A 295 7.95 -7.90 -12.82
C ASN A 295 8.42 -7.08 -11.59
N TYR A 296 8.72 -7.70 -10.46
CA TYR A 296 9.06 -6.96 -9.23
C TYR A 296 10.28 -6.06 -9.41
N ILE A 297 11.30 -6.54 -10.11
CA ILE A 297 12.48 -5.72 -10.40
C ILE A 297 12.14 -4.50 -11.28
N LYS A 298 11.24 -4.66 -12.26
CA LYS A 298 10.79 -3.56 -13.12
C LYS A 298 9.98 -2.53 -12.32
N ILE A 299 9.08 -2.99 -11.45
CA ILE A 299 8.28 -2.16 -10.56
C ILE A 299 9.20 -1.36 -9.62
N ALA A 300 10.13 -2.06 -8.96
CA ALA A 300 11.11 -1.46 -8.06
C ALA A 300 12.02 -0.44 -8.76
N THR A 301 12.46 -0.72 -9.99
CA THR A 301 13.26 0.22 -10.79
C THR A 301 12.51 1.50 -11.08
N GLY A 302 11.22 1.41 -11.42
CA GLY A 302 10.39 2.60 -11.63
C GLY A 302 10.30 3.48 -10.37
N ILE A 303 10.18 2.87 -9.20
CA ILE A 303 10.16 3.57 -7.91
C ILE A 303 11.55 4.17 -7.61
N SER A 304 12.63 3.39 -7.75
CA SER A 304 14.00 3.84 -7.51
C SER A 304 14.37 5.05 -8.37
N ASN A 305 14.01 5.03 -9.65
CA ASN A 305 14.19 6.17 -10.55
C ASN A 305 13.55 7.45 -9.99
N GLY A 306 12.34 7.33 -9.47
CA GLY A 306 11.64 8.46 -8.86
C GLY A 306 12.30 8.95 -7.58
N ILE A 307 12.79 8.04 -6.73
CA ILE A 307 13.54 8.38 -5.53
C ILE A 307 14.83 9.11 -5.92
N ASN A 308 15.54 8.65 -6.94
CA ASN A 308 16.73 9.33 -7.44
C ASN A 308 16.43 10.76 -7.89
N TYR A 309 15.27 11.02 -8.54
CA TYR A 309 14.86 12.39 -8.87
C TYR A 309 14.52 13.25 -7.65
N CYS A 310 14.14 12.66 -6.52
CA CYS A 310 13.90 13.42 -5.30
C CYS A 310 15.21 13.98 -4.71
N PHE A 311 16.30 13.23 -4.83
CA PHE A 311 17.59 13.54 -4.20
C PHE A 311 18.68 13.93 -5.20
N ALA A 312 18.37 14.06 -6.51
CA ALA A 312 19.29 14.62 -7.49
C ALA A 312 19.68 16.06 -7.10
N LYS A 313 20.99 16.32 -7.08
CA LYS A 313 21.57 17.66 -6.80
C LYS A 313 21.60 18.50 -8.06
#